data_c6d5b4c57412336ce6bfef556ee03e03
#
_entry.id   c6d5b4c57412336ce6bfef556ee03e03
#
_cell.length_a   1.000
_cell.length_b   1.000
_cell.length_c   1.000
_cell.angle_alpha   90.00
_cell.angle_beta   90.00
_cell.angle_gamma   90.00
#
_symmetry.space_group_name_H-M   'P 1'
#
loop_
_entity.id
_entity.type
_entity.pdbx_description
1 polymer ?
#
loop_
_entity_poly.entity_id
_entity_poly.type
_entity_poly.pdbx_seq_one_letter_code
_entity_poly.pdbx_strand_id
1 'polypeptide(L)'
;MRADLKHLLEVNNLSYAYHTLQGETLVLDHVNFSIEQGEFVAIVGPSGCGKSTLLSLICHLLEPDSGEIVLGDHKKTGYMLQKDHLLEWRTTYKNIALGPEIARQSSLDLSKKIDTMLTNYQLDGFRNAKPNQLSGGMRQRAALIRTLMTEPDLLLLDEPFSALDYQTRLSVSDDVWDILKHEKKTALLITHDISEAISMADRIIILSARPATVKKEIPVKLSCPGERTPFLSRSSPEFKDYFNLVWKELNHDE
;
A
#
# COMPACT_ATOMS: atom_id res chain seq x y z
N MET A 1 -24.04 19.91 4.34
CA MET A 1 -22.68 20.49 4.37
C MET A 1 -21.85 19.50 5.14
N ARG A 2 -21.11 18.61 4.46
CA ARG A 2 -20.07 17.81 5.12
C ARG A 2 -18.93 18.77 5.45
N ALA A 3 -18.42 18.68 6.68
CA ALA A 3 -17.25 19.46 7.09
C ALA A 3 -16.07 19.18 6.12
N ASP A 4 -15.28 20.19 5.78
CA ASP A 4 -14.02 20.02 5.09
C ASP A 4 -13.21 18.98 5.88
N LEU A 5 -13.05 17.78 5.31
CA LEU A 5 -12.26 16.70 5.92
C LEU A 5 -10.83 17.19 6.04
N LYS A 6 -10.32 17.22 7.26
CA LYS A 6 -8.94 17.60 7.56
C LYS A 6 -7.97 16.55 7.01
N HIS A 7 -8.43 15.30 6.89
CA HIS A 7 -7.65 14.12 6.48
C HIS A 7 -8.13 13.58 5.13
N LEU A 8 -7.26 12.90 4.40
CA LEU A 8 -7.62 12.20 3.17
C LEU A 8 -8.48 10.97 3.46
N LEU A 9 -8.14 10.21 4.52
CA LEU A 9 -8.87 9.06 5.00
C LEU A 9 -9.09 9.19 6.50
N GLU A 10 -10.30 8.90 6.96
CA GLU A 10 -10.63 8.72 8.38
C GLU A 10 -11.32 7.37 8.58
N VAL A 11 -10.84 6.61 9.54
CA VAL A 11 -11.42 5.34 9.98
C VAL A 11 -11.89 5.55 11.43
N ASN A 12 -13.20 5.48 11.65
CA ASN A 12 -13.83 5.84 12.91
C ASN A 12 -14.58 4.65 13.49
N ASN A 13 -14.11 4.14 14.64
CA ASN A 13 -14.77 3.09 15.42
C ASN A 13 -15.09 1.83 14.61
N LEU A 14 -14.21 1.48 13.67
CA LEU A 14 -14.44 0.43 12.69
C LEU A 14 -14.38 -0.96 13.35
N SER A 15 -15.47 -1.72 13.24
CA SER A 15 -15.50 -3.13 13.65
C SER A 15 -16.02 -4.00 12.53
N TYR A 16 -15.48 -5.21 12.44
CA TYR A 16 -15.85 -6.18 11.42
C TYR A 16 -15.64 -7.62 11.89
N ALA A 17 -16.62 -8.47 11.61
CA ALA A 17 -16.58 -9.92 11.83
C ALA A 17 -16.89 -10.70 10.56
N TYR A 18 -16.26 -11.85 10.39
CA TYR A 18 -16.69 -12.82 9.39
C TYR A 18 -17.83 -13.70 9.97
N HIS A 19 -18.97 -13.72 9.28
CA HIS A 19 -20.11 -14.56 9.62
C HIS A 19 -20.08 -15.83 8.78
N THR A 20 -19.97 -16.99 9.41
CA THR A 20 -19.96 -18.29 8.76
C THR A 20 -21.02 -19.21 9.38
N LEU A 21 -21.33 -20.32 8.72
CA LEU A 21 -22.23 -21.33 9.29
C LEU A 21 -21.70 -21.93 10.60
N GLN A 22 -20.41 -21.79 10.89
CA GLN A 22 -19.76 -22.30 12.10
C GLN A 22 -19.71 -21.28 13.23
N GLY A 23 -20.12 -20.05 12.97
CA GLY A 23 -20.12 -18.95 13.94
C GLY A 23 -19.58 -17.66 13.43
N GLU A 24 -19.46 -16.70 14.31
CA GLU A 24 -18.94 -15.36 14.10
C GLU A 24 -17.47 -15.30 14.54
N THR A 25 -16.64 -14.62 13.75
CA THR A 25 -15.25 -14.37 14.08
C THR A 25 -14.96 -12.87 13.98
N LEU A 26 -14.90 -12.21 15.14
CA LEU A 26 -14.51 -10.80 15.21
C LEU A 26 -13.05 -10.64 14.78
N VAL A 27 -12.81 -9.76 13.81
CA VAL A 27 -11.49 -9.53 13.21
C VAL A 27 -10.94 -8.16 13.56
N LEU A 28 -11.77 -7.11 13.44
CA LEU A 28 -11.43 -5.74 13.80
C LEU A 28 -12.37 -5.27 14.89
N ASP A 29 -11.83 -4.59 15.88
CA ASP A 29 -12.60 -4.10 17.03
C ASP A 29 -12.27 -2.63 17.32
N HIS A 30 -13.23 -1.73 17.04
CA HIS A 30 -13.12 -0.29 17.30
C HIS A 30 -11.81 0.34 16.77
N VAL A 31 -11.39 -0.01 15.54
CA VAL A 31 -10.19 0.53 14.90
C VAL A 31 -10.40 2.00 14.56
N ASN A 32 -9.46 2.85 14.97
CA ASN A 32 -9.49 4.30 14.73
C ASN A 32 -8.13 4.76 14.24
N PHE A 33 -8.07 5.45 13.09
CA PHE A 33 -6.88 6.18 12.60
C PHE A 33 -7.29 7.10 11.45
N SER A 34 -6.39 8.00 11.09
CA SER A 34 -6.55 8.87 9.91
C SER A 34 -5.27 8.91 9.08
N ILE A 35 -5.38 9.35 7.82
CA ILE A 35 -4.25 9.53 6.91
C ILE A 35 -4.33 10.92 6.31
N GLU A 36 -3.23 11.68 6.39
CA GLU A 36 -3.09 13.00 5.78
C GLU A 36 -2.81 12.88 4.28
N GLN A 37 -3.15 13.91 3.51
CA GLN A 37 -2.80 13.95 2.10
C GLN A 37 -1.27 14.03 1.91
N GLY A 38 -0.72 13.16 1.08
CA GLY A 38 0.71 13.04 0.82
C GLY A 38 1.49 12.26 1.87
N GLU A 39 0.83 11.75 2.91
CA GLU A 39 1.44 10.91 3.94
C GLU A 39 1.65 9.47 3.44
N PHE A 40 2.77 8.88 3.80
CA PHE A 40 3.04 7.45 3.63
C PHE A 40 2.88 6.76 4.98
N VAL A 41 1.81 6.00 5.18
CA VAL A 41 1.53 5.26 6.42
C VAL A 41 1.80 3.78 6.22
N ALA A 42 2.45 3.13 7.18
CA ALA A 42 2.57 1.68 7.22
C ALA A 42 1.73 1.09 8.36
N ILE A 43 1.05 -0.01 8.09
CA ILE A 43 0.37 -0.82 9.11
C ILE A 43 1.14 -2.13 9.27
N VAL A 44 1.55 -2.41 10.50
CA VAL A 44 2.17 -3.67 10.90
C VAL A 44 1.33 -4.36 11.98
N GLY A 45 1.45 -5.68 12.07
CA GLY A 45 0.71 -6.46 13.07
C GLY A 45 0.88 -7.96 12.83
N PRO A 46 0.51 -8.82 13.79
CA PRO A 46 0.64 -10.27 13.68
C PRO A 46 -0.04 -10.83 12.43
N SER A 47 0.42 -11.99 11.97
CA SER A 47 -0.24 -12.68 10.85
C SER A 47 -1.67 -13.05 11.21
N GLY A 48 -2.61 -12.78 10.28
CA GLY A 48 -4.03 -13.08 10.49
C GLY A 48 -4.78 -12.12 11.42
N CYS A 49 -4.18 -11.00 11.86
CA CYS A 49 -4.88 -10.02 12.71
C CYS A 49 -5.98 -9.23 11.98
N GLY A 50 -5.98 -9.19 10.64
CA GLY A 50 -7.05 -8.50 9.88
C GLY A 50 -6.57 -7.38 8.97
N LYS A 51 -5.26 -7.25 8.71
CA LYS A 51 -4.70 -6.17 7.88
C LYS A 51 -5.30 -6.10 6.46
N SER A 52 -5.34 -7.22 5.74
CA SER A 52 -5.93 -7.26 4.39
C SER A 52 -7.47 -7.08 4.43
N THR A 53 -8.12 -7.50 5.53
CA THR A 53 -9.55 -7.22 5.77
C THR A 53 -9.77 -5.71 5.88
N LEU A 54 -8.92 -5.01 6.62
CA LEU A 54 -8.97 -3.55 6.74
C LEU A 54 -8.85 -2.86 5.38
N LEU A 55 -7.90 -3.29 4.52
CA LEU A 55 -7.80 -2.73 3.16
C LEU A 55 -9.07 -3.01 2.33
N SER A 56 -9.63 -4.20 2.45
CA SER A 56 -10.87 -4.57 1.75
C SER A 56 -12.06 -3.69 2.17
N LEU A 57 -12.13 -3.33 3.44
CA LEU A 57 -13.12 -2.39 3.95
C LEU A 57 -12.87 -0.97 3.44
N ILE A 58 -11.62 -0.50 3.43
CA ILE A 58 -11.26 0.83 2.89
C ILE A 58 -11.58 0.93 1.38
N CYS A 59 -11.46 -0.18 0.65
CA CYS A 59 -11.83 -0.24 -0.78
C CYS A 59 -13.33 -0.48 -1.02
N HIS A 60 -14.16 -0.55 0.03
CA HIS A 60 -15.57 -0.92 -0.06
C HIS A 60 -15.83 -2.26 -0.77
N LEU A 61 -14.89 -3.20 -0.66
CA LEU A 61 -15.07 -4.59 -1.08
C LEU A 61 -15.81 -5.42 -0.01
N LEU A 62 -15.77 -4.93 1.23
CA LEU A 62 -16.53 -5.41 2.38
C LEU A 62 -17.22 -4.22 3.02
N GLU A 63 -18.36 -4.48 3.69
CA GLU A 63 -19.07 -3.47 4.47
C GLU A 63 -18.78 -3.69 5.95
N PRO A 64 -18.50 -2.63 6.76
CA PRO A 64 -18.24 -2.77 8.18
C PRO A 64 -19.53 -3.13 8.93
N ASP A 65 -19.41 -3.90 10.03
CA ASP A 65 -20.54 -4.16 10.92
C ASP A 65 -20.90 -2.93 11.77
N SER A 66 -19.88 -2.15 12.13
CA SER A 66 -20.07 -0.86 12.80
C SER A 66 -18.91 0.10 12.54
N GLY A 67 -19.14 1.38 12.83
CA GLY A 67 -18.20 2.44 12.54
C GLY A 67 -18.33 2.94 11.11
N GLU A 68 -17.40 3.76 10.68
CA GLU A 68 -17.40 4.34 9.33
C GLU A 68 -16.00 4.55 8.78
N ILE A 69 -15.91 4.53 7.47
CA ILE A 69 -14.71 4.89 6.69
C ILE A 69 -15.08 6.08 5.84
N VAL A 70 -14.40 7.19 6.04
CA VAL A 70 -14.63 8.43 5.29
C VAL A 70 -13.40 8.75 4.45
N LEU A 71 -13.56 8.70 3.14
CA LEU A 71 -12.57 9.17 2.18
C LEU A 71 -12.99 10.57 1.72
N GLY A 72 -12.02 11.46 1.51
CA GLY A 72 -12.28 12.83 1.04
C GLY A 72 -13.19 12.88 -0.19
N ASP A 73 -13.97 13.95 -0.35
CA ASP A 73 -14.95 14.08 -1.42
C ASP A 73 -14.30 13.88 -2.81
N HIS A 74 -14.94 13.03 -3.63
CA HIS A 74 -14.49 12.64 -4.96
C HIS A 74 -13.12 11.94 -5.02
N LYS A 75 -12.56 11.52 -3.89
CA LYS A 75 -11.29 10.80 -3.81
C LYS A 75 -11.44 9.33 -4.19
N LYS A 76 -10.38 8.77 -4.77
CA LYS A 76 -10.35 7.40 -5.27
C LYS A 76 -9.26 6.59 -4.57
N THR A 77 -9.55 5.35 -4.29
CA THR A 77 -8.54 4.37 -3.84
C THR A 77 -8.00 3.57 -5.02
N GLY A 78 -6.72 3.24 -4.98
CA GLY A 78 -6.11 2.25 -5.85
C GLY A 78 -5.58 1.11 -4.99
N TYR A 79 -5.95 -0.14 -5.30
CA TYR A 79 -5.57 -1.29 -4.50
C TYR A 79 -4.58 -2.18 -5.25
N MET A 80 -3.37 -2.28 -4.74
CA MET A 80 -2.37 -3.23 -5.17
C MET A 80 -2.36 -4.43 -4.22
N LEU A 81 -2.83 -5.56 -4.72
CA LEU A 81 -2.93 -6.81 -3.98
C LEU A 81 -1.55 -7.43 -3.75
N GLN A 82 -1.44 -8.34 -2.78
CA GLN A 82 -0.22 -9.06 -2.42
C GLN A 82 0.47 -9.73 -3.62
N LYS A 83 -0.30 -10.34 -4.53
CA LYS A 83 0.19 -10.82 -5.81
C LYS A 83 -0.03 -9.76 -6.88
N ASP A 84 0.84 -9.73 -7.89
CA ASP A 84 0.74 -8.75 -8.98
C ASP A 84 -0.56 -8.84 -9.80
N HIS A 85 -1.19 -10.01 -9.86
CA HIS A 85 -2.42 -10.28 -10.61
C HIS A 85 -2.41 -9.70 -12.02
N LEU A 86 -1.26 -9.72 -12.69
CA LEU A 86 -1.18 -9.40 -14.10
C LEU A 86 -1.90 -10.47 -14.90
N LEU A 87 -2.66 -10.06 -15.91
CA LEU A 87 -3.38 -10.95 -16.79
C LEU A 87 -2.38 -11.63 -17.74
N GLU A 88 -2.16 -12.94 -17.58
CA GLU A 88 -1.10 -13.69 -18.28
C GLU A 88 -1.26 -13.70 -19.81
N TRP A 89 -2.46 -13.51 -20.33
CA TRP A 89 -2.77 -13.43 -21.77
C TRP A 89 -2.59 -12.03 -22.37
N ARG A 90 -2.33 -11.01 -21.52
CA ARG A 90 -2.10 -9.62 -21.94
C ARG A 90 -0.62 -9.29 -21.91
N THR A 91 -0.22 -8.35 -22.77
CA THR A 91 1.11 -7.75 -22.70
C THR A 91 1.22 -6.80 -21.51
N THR A 92 2.43 -6.41 -21.13
CA THR A 92 2.71 -5.39 -20.10
C THR A 92 1.92 -4.11 -20.36
N TYR A 93 2.01 -3.58 -21.58
CA TYR A 93 1.23 -2.40 -21.99
C TYR A 93 -0.27 -2.58 -21.76
N LYS A 94 -0.83 -3.70 -22.22
CA LYS A 94 -2.28 -3.98 -22.10
C LYS A 94 -2.71 -4.22 -20.65
N ASN A 95 -1.83 -4.74 -19.80
CA ASN A 95 -2.08 -4.84 -18.36
C ASN A 95 -2.14 -3.44 -17.74
N ILE A 96 -1.20 -2.57 -18.05
CA ILE A 96 -1.15 -1.18 -17.56
C ILE A 96 -2.37 -0.37 -18.05
N ALA A 97 -2.80 -0.57 -19.28
CA ALA A 97 -3.95 0.11 -19.87
C ALA A 97 -5.30 -0.38 -19.32
N LEU A 98 -5.35 -1.43 -18.50
CA LEU A 98 -6.59 -2.09 -18.09
C LEU A 98 -7.59 -1.16 -17.39
N GLY A 99 -7.13 -0.36 -16.42
CA GLY A 99 -8.00 0.58 -15.70
C GLY A 99 -8.64 1.62 -16.62
N PRO A 100 -7.84 2.38 -17.39
CA PRO A 100 -8.36 3.29 -18.41
C PRO A 100 -9.27 2.63 -19.44
N GLU A 101 -8.96 1.41 -19.90
CA GLU A 101 -9.79 0.65 -20.84
C GLU A 101 -11.19 0.36 -20.27
N ILE A 102 -11.25 -0.09 -19.00
CA ILE A 102 -12.53 -0.31 -18.30
C ILE A 102 -13.30 1.00 -18.15
N ALA A 103 -12.61 2.09 -17.86
CA ALA A 103 -13.20 3.44 -17.77
C ALA A 103 -13.55 4.04 -19.15
N ARG A 104 -13.35 3.29 -20.24
CA ARG A 104 -13.58 3.73 -21.63
C ARG A 104 -12.81 4.99 -22.02
N GLN A 105 -11.68 5.20 -21.38
CA GLN A 105 -10.76 6.28 -21.71
C GLN A 105 -9.84 5.79 -22.85
N SER A 106 -9.99 6.36 -24.03
CA SER A 106 -9.05 6.11 -25.13
C SER A 106 -8.65 7.45 -25.74
N SER A 107 -7.38 7.79 -25.65
CA SER A 107 -6.81 8.99 -26.27
C SER A 107 -5.35 8.75 -26.64
N LEU A 108 -4.84 9.55 -27.57
CA LEU A 108 -3.41 9.58 -27.87
C LEU A 108 -2.58 9.97 -26.64
N ASP A 109 -3.14 10.80 -25.77
CA ASP A 109 -2.48 11.24 -24.55
C ASP A 109 -2.36 10.09 -23.52
N LEU A 110 -3.34 9.17 -23.46
CA LEU A 110 -3.25 7.98 -22.63
C LEU A 110 -2.10 7.07 -23.09
N SER A 111 -1.95 6.84 -24.39
CA SER A 111 -0.84 6.04 -24.92
C SER A 111 0.51 6.66 -24.56
N LYS A 112 0.65 7.97 -24.73
CA LYS A 112 1.88 8.70 -24.35
C LYS A 112 2.16 8.59 -22.85
N LYS A 113 1.12 8.72 -22.00
CA LYS A 113 1.23 8.58 -20.56
C LYS A 113 1.74 7.19 -20.18
N ILE A 114 1.17 6.13 -20.76
CA ILE A 114 1.63 4.75 -20.52
C ILE A 114 3.07 4.57 -20.99
N ASP A 115 3.43 5.07 -22.18
CA ASP A 115 4.79 4.94 -22.69
C ASP A 115 5.80 5.71 -21.82
N THR A 116 5.43 6.89 -21.31
CA THR A 116 6.23 7.64 -20.32
C THR A 116 6.43 6.85 -19.04
N MET A 117 5.35 6.26 -18.49
CA MET A 117 5.45 5.41 -17.30
C MET A 117 6.34 4.19 -17.53
N LEU A 118 6.21 3.52 -18.67
CA LEU A 118 7.07 2.38 -19.03
C LEU A 118 8.55 2.80 -19.06
N THR A 119 8.85 3.95 -19.62
CA THR A 119 10.23 4.47 -19.72
C THR A 119 10.76 4.88 -18.34
N ASN A 120 10.01 5.69 -17.59
CA ASN A 120 10.43 6.17 -16.27
C ASN A 120 10.70 5.01 -15.29
N TYR A 121 9.98 3.90 -15.45
CA TYR A 121 10.08 2.74 -14.55
C TYR A 121 10.77 1.52 -15.18
N GLN A 122 11.58 1.77 -16.23
CA GLN A 122 12.50 0.79 -16.86
C GLN A 122 11.77 -0.47 -17.39
N LEU A 123 10.61 -0.27 -17.99
CA LEU A 123 9.80 -1.33 -18.61
C LEU A 123 9.57 -1.13 -20.11
N ASP A 124 10.19 -0.11 -20.72
CA ASP A 124 10.01 0.24 -22.16
C ASP A 124 10.38 -0.92 -23.07
N GLY A 125 11.51 -1.59 -22.83
CA GLY A 125 11.93 -2.79 -23.58
C GLY A 125 11.00 -4.00 -23.43
N PHE A 126 10.08 -3.97 -22.45
CA PHE A 126 9.16 -5.06 -22.14
C PHE A 126 7.69 -4.71 -22.40
N ARG A 127 7.44 -3.65 -23.16
CA ARG A 127 6.10 -3.17 -23.51
C ARG A 127 5.19 -4.27 -24.07
N ASN A 128 5.73 -5.12 -24.94
CA ASN A 128 5.01 -6.21 -25.60
C ASN A 128 5.21 -7.57 -24.94
N ALA A 129 6.03 -7.65 -23.89
CA ALA A 129 6.25 -8.88 -23.14
C ALA A 129 5.00 -9.29 -22.35
N LYS A 130 4.80 -10.59 -22.16
CA LYS A 130 3.78 -11.14 -21.28
C LYS A 130 4.32 -11.28 -19.84
N PRO A 131 3.46 -11.37 -18.81
CA PRO A 131 3.90 -11.49 -17.43
C PRO A 131 4.92 -12.59 -17.16
N ASN A 132 4.81 -13.75 -17.80
CA ASN A 132 5.75 -14.86 -17.67
C ASN A 132 7.15 -14.59 -18.26
N GLN A 133 7.34 -13.47 -18.98
CA GLN A 133 8.61 -13.02 -19.53
C GLN A 133 9.26 -11.92 -18.67
N LEU A 134 8.62 -11.53 -17.57
CA LEU A 134 9.08 -10.49 -16.65
C LEU A 134 9.70 -11.11 -15.39
N SER A 135 10.73 -10.46 -14.84
CA SER A 135 11.20 -10.78 -13.49
C SER A 135 10.16 -10.39 -12.43
N GLY A 136 10.30 -10.90 -11.20
CA GLY A 136 9.41 -10.57 -10.09
C GLY A 136 9.31 -9.05 -9.85
N GLY A 137 10.43 -8.35 -9.81
CA GLY A 137 10.46 -6.90 -9.65
C GLY A 137 9.81 -6.15 -10.83
N MET A 138 9.99 -6.61 -12.06
CA MET A 138 9.32 -6.03 -13.23
C MET A 138 7.81 -6.24 -13.17
N ARG A 139 7.35 -7.39 -12.70
CA ARG A 139 5.91 -7.68 -12.49
C ARG A 139 5.33 -6.74 -11.45
N GLN A 140 6.02 -6.52 -10.34
CA GLN A 140 5.58 -5.59 -9.28
C GLN A 140 5.48 -4.15 -9.78
N ARG A 141 6.50 -3.66 -10.51
CA ARG A 141 6.46 -2.33 -11.13
C ARG A 141 5.31 -2.20 -12.14
N ALA A 142 5.08 -3.20 -12.98
CA ALA A 142 3.97 -3.19 -13.93
C ALA A 142 2.61 -3.18 -13.22
N ALA A 143 2.44 -3.92 -12.11
CA ALA A 143 1.23 -3.92 -11.30
C ALA A 143 0.99 -2.57 -10.62
N LEU A 144 2.05 -1.94 -10.09
CA LEU A 144 1.98 -0.60 -9.51
C LEU A 144 1.57 0.44 -10.56
N ILE A 145 2.23 0.45 -11.73
CA ILE A 145 1.87 1.37 -12.83
C ILE A 145 0.41 1.16 -13.26
N ARG A 146 -0.05 -0.09 -13.39
CA ARG A 146 -1.45 -0.40 -13.69
C ARG A 146 -2.39 0.25 -12.69
N THR A 147 -2.07 0.19 -11.40
CA THR A 147 -2.86 0.80 -10.34
C THR A 147 -2.80 2.33 -10.41
N LEU A 148 -1.63 2.91 -10.64
CA LEU A 148 -1.46 4.36 -10.78
C LEU A 148 -2.18 4.93 -12.00
N MET A 149 -2.36 4.15 -13.07
CA MET A 149 -3.12 4.57 -14.26
C MET A 149 -4.61 4.78 -13.99
N THR A 150 -5.14 4.33 -12.85
CA THR A 150 -6.50 4.69 -12.40
C THR A 150 -6.57 6.06 -11.71
N GLU A 151 -5.42 6.73 -11.57
CA GLU A 151 -5.26 8.03 -10.92
C GLU A 151 -5.82 8.07 -9.48
N PRO A 152 -5.40 7.14 -8.60
CA PRO A 152 -5.88 7.12 -7.24
C PRO A 152 -5.31 8.29 -6.43
N ASP A 153 -6.09 8.77 -5.46
CA ASP A 153 -5.63 9.73 -4.45
C ASP A 153 -4.95 9.00 -3.28
N LEU A 154 -5.48 7.83 -2.90
CA LEU A 154 -4.92 6.94 -1.89
C LEU A 154 -4.54 5.60 -2.52
N LEU A 155 -3.28 5.22 -2.41
CA LEU A 155 -2.77 3.93 -2.85
C LEU A 155 -2.70 2.97 -1.66
N LEU A 156 -3.33 1.82 -1.80
CA LEU A 156 -3.33 0.74 -0.82
C LEU A 156 -2.42 -0.38 -1.32
N LEU A 157 -1.41 -0.73 -0.54
CA LEU A 157 -0.38 -1.71 -0.87
C LEU A 157 -0.45 -2.86 0.14
N ASP A 158 -0.89 -4.04 -0.30
CA ASP A 158 -1.01 -5.23 0.53
C ASP A 158 0.21 -6.13 0.34
N GLU A 159 1.17 -6.07 1.26
CA GLU A 159 2.40 -6.86 1.24
C GLU A 159 3.09 -6.92 -0.14
N PRO A 160 3.31 -5.79 -0.82
CA PRO A 160 3.69 -5.76 -2.23
C PRO A 160 5.02 -6.43 -2.53
N PHE A 161 5.87 -6.66 -1.53
CA PHE A 161 7.22 -7.19 -1.72
C PHE A 161 7.40 -8.62 -1.17
N SER A 162 6.37 -9.21 -0.58
CA SER A 162 6.46 -10.51 0.13
C SER A 162 6.90 -11.70 -0.75
N ALA A 163 6.61 -11.64 -2.06
CA ALA A 163 6.97 -12.70 -3.01
C ALA A 163 8.38 -12.56 -3.62
N LEU A 164 9.14 -11.51 -3.23
CA LEU A 164 10.46 -11.22 -3.78
C LEU A 164 11.58 -11.75 -2.87
N ASP A 165 12.68 -12.17 -3.47
CA ASP A 165 13.91 -12.43 -2.73
C ASP A 165 14.45 -11.13 -2.08
N TYR A 166 15.32 -11.27 -1.09
CA TYR A 166 15.78 -10.14 -0.28
C TYR A 166 16.43 -9.00 -1.11
N GLN A 167 17.30 -9.32 -2.06
CA GLN A 167 17.99 -8.30 -2.85
C GLN A 167 17.03 -7.57 -3.80
N THR A 168 16.18 -8.32 -4.49
CA THR A 168 15.14 -7.77 -5.37
C THR A 168 14.16 -6.91 -4.56
N ARG A 169 13.79 -7.34 -3.36
CA ARG A 169 12.91 -6.60 -2.46
C ARG A 169 13.47 -5.22 -2.11
N LEU A 170 14.75 -5.14 -1.74
CA LEU A 170 15.42 -3.86 -1.45
C LEU A 170 15.36 -2.90 -2.65
N SER A 171 15.75 -3.38 -3.82
CA SER A 171 15.73 -2.56 -5.03
C SER A 171 14.33 -2.12 -5.41
N VAL A 172 13.34 -3.04 -5.39
CA VAL A 172 11.96 -2.73 -5.77
C VAL A 172 11.30 -1.80 -4.76
N SER A 173 11.63 -1.89 -3.47
CA SER A 173 11.11 -0.95 -2.46
C SER A 173 11.59 0.48 -2.70
N ASP A 174 12.86 0.66 -3.12
CA ASP A 174 13.39 1.95 -3.51
C ASP A 174 12.68 2.47 -4.79
N ASP A 175 12.56 1.62 -5.82
CA ASP A 175 11.84 1.97 -7.06
C ASP A 175 10.38 2.40 -6.78
N VAL A 176 9.67 1.63 -5.95
CA VAL A 176 8.26 1.93 -5.59
C VAL A 176 8.15 3.23 -4.82
N TRP A 177 9.06 3.47 -3.88
CA TRP A 177 9.09 4.71 -3.11
C TRP A 177 9.34 5.92 -4.01
N ASP A 178 10.31 5.85 -4.93
CA ASP A 178 10.62 6.90 -5.90
C ASP A 178 9.40 7.18 -6.79
N ILE A 179 8.70 6.14 -7.26
CA ILE A 179 7.47 6.26 -8.03
C ILE A 179 6.40 7.05 -7.26
N LEU A 180 6.14 6.65 -6.01
CA LEU A 180 5.09 7.27 -5.20
C LEU A 180 5.42 8.71 -4.85
N LYS A 181 6.68 8.99 -4.57
CA LYS A 181 7.18 10.35 -4.30
C LYS A 181 7.06 11.25 -5.51
N HIS A 182 7.51 10.78 -6.69
CA HIS A 182 7.41 11.51 -7.95
C HIS A 182 5.95 11.83 -8.31
N GLU A 183 5.06 10.85 -8.16
CA GLU A 183 3.62 10.99 -8.42
C GLU A 183 2.87 11.71 -7.29
N LYS A 184 3.56 12.10 -6.21
CA LYS A 184 2.98 12.79 -5.02
C LYS A 184 1.75 12.07 -4.48
N LYS A 185 1.82 10.74 -4.35
CA LYS A 185 0.69 9.93 -3.90
C LYS A 185 0.69 9.73 -2.40
N THR A 186 -0.49 9.71 -1.82
CA THR A 186 -0.71 9.20 -0.46
C THR A 186 -0.72 7.68 -0.50
N ALA A 187 -0.06 7.02 0.43
CA ALA A 187 0.03 5.57 0.43
C ALA A 187 -0.21 4.96 1.82
N LEU A 188 -0.91 3.83 1.83
CA LEU A 188 -1.08 2.96 2.98
C LEU A 188 -0.47 1.59 2.64
N LEU A 189 0.63 1.26 3.29
CA LEU A 189 1.36 0.01 3.14
C LEU A 189 0.98 -0.96 4.26
N ILE A 190 0.55 -2.14 3.90
CA ILE A 190 0.51 -3.28 4.83
C ILE A 190 1.75 -4.13 4.59
N THR A 191 2.49 -4.39 5.67
CA THR A 191 3.63 -5.30 5.63
C THR A 191 3.81 -6.01 6.96
N HIS A 192 4.43 -7.19 6.93
CA HIS A 192 4.94 -7.88 8.11
C HIS A 192 6.45 -7.63 8.32
N ASP A 193 7.09 -6.92 7.39
CA ASP A 193 8.52 -6.55 7.49
C ASP A 193 8.67 -5.18 8.14
N ILE A 194 9.19 -5.17 9.37
CA ILE A 194 9.45 -3.96 10.16
C ILE A 194 10.41 -3.02 9.43
N SER A 195 11.40 -3.58 8.72
CA SER A 195 12.39 -2.78 8.00
C SER A 195 11.77 -2.04 6.81
N GLU A 196 10.81 -2.66 6.11
CA GLU A 196 10.03 -1.98 5.07
C GLU A 196 9.22 -0.83 5.67
N ALA A 197 8.46 -1.10 6.74
CA ALA A 197 7.65 -0.09 7.40
C ALA A 197 8.48 1.13 7.83
N ILE A 198 9.62 0.93 8.50
CA ILE A 198 10.48 2.02 8.96
C ILE A 198 11.14 2.76 7.79
N SER A 199 11.57 2.03 6.75
CA SER A 199 12.31 2.66 5.65
C SER A 199 11.43 3.53 4.76
N MET A 200 10.15 3.19 4.61
CA MET A 200 9.23 3.82 3.65
C MET A 200 8.24 4.79 4.29
N ALA A 201 7.75 4.51 5.50
CA ALA A 201 6.63 5.25 6.06
C ALA A 201 7.05 6.49 6.85
N ASP A 202 6.18 7.51 6.83
CA ASP A 202 6.26 8.68 7.71
C ASP A 202 5.71 8.37 9.10
N ARG A 203 4.78 7.41 9.18
CA ARG A 203 4.16 6.93 10.41
C ARG A 203 3.83 5.44 10.31
N ILE A 204 4.03 4.72 11.42
CA ILE A 204 3.71 3.30 11.54
C ILE A 204 2.55 3.15 12.52
N ILE A 205 1.52 2.42 12.10
CA ILE A 205 0.40 2.00 12.94
C ILE A 205 0.59 0.52 13.28
N ILE A 206 0.60 0.21 14.56
CA ILE A 206 0.74 -1.16 15.06
C ILE A 206 -0.64 -1.68 15.46
N LEU A 207 -1.06 -2.77 14.85
CA LEU A 207 -2.28 -3.49 15.22
C LEU A 207 -1.97 -4.60 16.22
N SER A 208 -2.90 -4.83 17.15
CA SER A 208 -2.87 -5.97 18.07
C SER A 208 -3.16 -7.30 17.35
N ALA A 209 -3.03 -8.41 18.08
CA ALA A 209 -3.60 -9.69 17.67
C ALA A 209 -5.13 -9.59 17.54
N ARG A 210 -5.74 -10.57 16.85
CA ARG A 210 -7.18 -10.61 16.61
C ARG A 210 -7.99 -10.85 17.89
N PRO A 211 -9.09 -10.08 18.12
CA PRO A 211 -9.59 -8.99 17.30
C PRO A 211 -8.66 -7.77 17.33
N ALA A 212 -8.32 -7.25 16.13
CA ALA A 212 -7.33 -6.21 16.04
C ALA A 212 -7.87 -4.83 16.42
N THR A 213 -7.10 -4.14 17.24
CA THR A 213 -7.25 -2.73 17.59
C THR A 213 -6.00 -1.97 17.20
N VAL A 214 -6.03 -0.66 17.14
CA VAL A 214 -4.81 0.15 17.03
C VAL A 214 -4.11 0.17 18.38
N LYS A 215 -2.98 -0.52 18.47
CA LYS A 215 -2.17 -0.60 19.70
C LYS A 215 -1.32 0.63 19.89
N LYS A 216 -0.70 1.12 18.82
CA LYS A 216 0.21 2.27 18.87
C LYS A 216 0.40 2.90 17.49
N GLU A 217 0.62 4.21 17.48
CA GLU A 217 1.08 4.96 16.31
C GLU A 217 2.46 5.54 16.61
N ILE A 218 3.38 5.39 15.67
CA ILE A 218 4.78 5.80 15.81
C ILE A 218 5.15 6.68 14.63
N PRO A 219 5.37 7.99 14.80
CA PRO A 219 5.94 8.83 13.77
C PRO A 219 7.39 8.46 13.53
N VAL A 220 7.80 8.32 12.27
CA VAL A 220 9.15 7.93 11.88
C VAL A 220 9.92 9.14 11.40
N LYS A 221 10.96 9.51 12.13
CA LYS A 221 11.87 10.61 11.80
C LYS A 221 13.28 10.08 11.75
N LEU A 222 13.88 10.05 10.58
CA LEU A 222 15.21 9.51 10.33
C LEU A 222 16.14 10.61 9.81
N SER A 223 17.35 10.63 10.36
CA SER A 223 18.41 11.54 9.90
C SER A 223 19.09 10.94 8.67
N CYS A 224 18.72 11.42 7.48
CA CYS A 224 19.33 10.97 6.22
C CYS A 224 20.27 12.04 5.66
N PRO A 225 21.42 11.65 5.09
CA PRO A 225 22.30 12.58 4.37
C PRO A 225 21.68 12.89 2.99
N GLY A 226 20.78 13.88 2.93
CA GLY A 226 20.04 14.25 1.73
C GLY A 226 18.56 13.88 1.76
N GLU A 227 17.93 13.76 0.58
CA GLU A 227 16.53 13.35 0.49
C GLU A 227 16.36 11.92 1.00
N ARG A 228 15.33 11.70 1.82
CA ARG A 228 15.05 10.37 2.38
C ARG A 228 14.69 9.40 1.28
N THR A 229 15.37 8.27 1.24
CA THR A 229 15.03 7.09 0.44
C THR A 229 14.97 5.86 1.35
N PRO A 230 14.34 4.75 0.97
CA PRO A 230 14.36 3.53 1.77
C PRO A 230 15.79 3.01 2.01
N PHE A 231 16.68 3.13 1.03
CA PHE A 231 18.10 2.78 1.18
C PHE A 231 18.80 3.62 2.25
N LEU A 232 18.69 4.95 2.19
CA LEU A 232 19.29 5.86 3.18
C LEU A 232 18.64 5.71 4.56
N SER A 233 17.32 5.48 4.61
CA SER A 233 16.58 5.22 5.84
C SER A 233 17.18 4.04 6.62
N ARG A 234 17.52 2.94 5.95
CA ARG A 234 18.11 1.75 6.58
C ARG A 234 19.51 2.01 7.16
N SER A 235 20.19 3.04 6.66
CA SER A 235 21.54 3.43 7.12
C SER A 235 21.51 4.53 8.19
N SER A 236 20.32 5.06 8.54
CA SER A 236 20.20 6.12 9.54
C SER A 236 20.48 5.61 10.96
N PRO A 237 21.07 6.43 11.85
CA PRO A 237 21.39 6.04 13.23
C PRO A 237 20.16 5.57 14.02
N GLU A 238 19.01 6.22 13.78
CA GLU A 238 17.77 5.96 14.52
C GLU A 238 17.03 4.68 14.04
N PHE A 239 17.41 4.12 12.90
CA PHE A 239 16.72 2.97 12.31
C PHE A 239 16.63 1.78 13.28
N LYS A 240 17.73 1.47 13.97
CA LYS A 240 17.80 0.37 14.94
C LYS A 240 16.87 0.60 16.13
N ASP A 241 16.75 1.85 16.59
CA ASP A 241 15.90 2.19 17.74
C ASP A 241 14.42 2.04 17.37
N TYR A 242 14.03 2.50 16.18
CA TYR A 242 12.67 2.25 15.65
C TYR A 242 12.39 0.76 15.47
N PHE A 243 13.37 0.00 14.95
CA PHE A 243 13.22 -1.45 14.78
C PHE A 243 12.94 -2.13 16.12
N ASN A 244 13.76 -1.84 17.14
CA ASN A 244 13.58 -2.39 18.47
C ASN A 244 12.26 -1.98 19.11
N LEU A 245 11.84 -0.72 18.90
CA LEU A 245 10.57 -0.22 19.42
C LEU A 245 9.39 -0.96 18.79
N VAL A 246 9.32 -1.06 17.45
CA VAL A 246 8.24 -1.75 16.75
C VAL A 246 8.24 -3.25 17.08
N TRP A 247 9.42 -3.88 17.10
CA TRP A 247 9.58 -5.29 17.48
C TRP A 247 9.05 -5.57 18.89
N LYS A 248 9.39 -4.72 19.85
CA LYS A 248 8.91 -4.83 21.22
C LYS A 248 7.38 -4.74 21.28
N GLU A 249 6.78 -3.77 20.60
CA GLU A 249 5.33 -3.60 20.61
C GLU A 249 4.59 -4.77 19.95
N LEU A 250 5.18 -5.40 18.92
CA LEU A 250 4.56 -6.56 18.25
C LEU A 250 4.63 -7.84 19.11
N ASN A 251 5.66 -7.98 19.96
CA ASN A 251 5.88 -9.20 20.75
C ASN A 251 5.47 -9.09 22.23
N HIS A 252 4.93 -7.97 22.68
CA HIS A 252 4.50 -7.77 24.08
C HIS A 252 3.09 -8.30 24.39
N ASP A 253 2.45 -9.03 23.50
CA ASP A 253 1.13 -9.65 23.71
C ASP A 253 1.23 -11.18 23.95
N GLU A 254 2.46 -11.71 24.27
CA GLU A 254 2.67 -13.08 24.76
C GLU A 254 2.82 -13.12 26.28
#